data_c90648d68fd80e34cd0ae34915a3c72c
#
_entry.id   c90648d68fd80e34cd0ae34915a3c72c
#
_cell.length_a   1.000
_cell.length_b   1.000
_cell.length_c   1.000
_cell.angle_alpha   90.00
_cell.angle_beta   90.00
_cell.angle_gamma   90.00
#
_symmetry.space_group_name_H-M   'P 1'
#
loop_
_entity.id
_entity.type
_entity.pdbx_description
1 polymer ?
#
loop_
_entity_poly.entity_id
_entity_poly.type
_entity_poly.pdbx_seq_one_letter_code
_entity_poly.pdbx_strand_id
1 'polypeptide(L)'
;GRGLVRSDVNAILFDEPLTVIDPHMKWVLRSQLKQLHRRFGYTMVYVTHDQTEALTFADRVVVMYDGEIVQIGTPAELFERPRHTFVGYFIGSPGMNVMPVAIDGRTATIGSQRIELPGVPKTASGNTGAGSIELGIRPEYVRLGRDGMAVKVSKVEDVGRHKVVRASLEGREIAAVIGEDDTVPADPKVSFDPAGINIYADSWRVEMGA
;
A
#
# COMPACT_ATOMS: atom_id res chain seq x y z
N GLY A 1 -6.90 7.31 -30.60
CA GLY A 1 -7.14 6.86 -31.95
C GLY A 1 -5.99 6.95 -32.96
N ARG A 2 -5.27 8.07 -33.05
CA ARG A 2 -4.26 8.26 -34.13
C ARG A 2 -3.07 7.30 -34.05
N GLY A 3 -2.59 6.94 -32.86
CA GLY A 3 -1.44 6.04 -32.71
C GLY A 3 -1.74 4.58 -33.09
N LEU A 4 -2.99 4.13 -32.98
CA LEU A 4 -3.42 2.76 -33.30
C LEU A 4 -3.58 2.51 -34.81
N VAL A 5 -3.53 3.56 -35.63
CA VAL A 5 -3.72 3.49 -37.09
C VAL A 5 -2.39 3.42 -37.83
N ARG A 6 -1.26 3.68 -37.15
CA ARG A 6 0.07 3.70 -37.76
C ARG A 6 0.74 2.33 -37.55
N SER A 7 1.25 1.75 -38.62
CA SER A 7 1.96 0.45 -38.62
C SER A 7 3.45 0.56 -38.23
N ASP A 8 3.96 1.79 -38.10
CA ASP A 8 5.38 2.13 -37.82
C ASP A 8 5.62 2.56 -36.36
N VAL A 9 4.66 2.29 -35.46
CA VAL A 9 4.72 2.71 -34.05
C VAL A 9 5.09 1.55 -33.15
N ASN A 10 6.15 1.67 -32.38
CA ASN A 10 6.62 0.67 -31.42
C ASN A 10 6.05 0.85 -30.01
N ALA A 11 5.62 2.08 -29.67
CA ALA A 11 5.03 2.39 -28.36
C ALA A 11 3.95 3.45 -28.49
N ILE A 12 2.95 3.38 -27.62
CA ILE A 12 1.84 4.32 -27.53
C ILE A 12 1.81 4.89 -26.12
N LEU A 13 1.82 6.22 -26.01
CA LEU A 13 1.73 6.94 -24.76
C LEU A 13 0.32 7.50 -24.58
N PHE A 14 -0.23 7.25 -23.40
CA PHE A 14 -1.50 7.81 -22.93
C PHE A 14 -1.22 8.68 -21.71
N ASP A 15 -1.60 9.95 -21.78
CA ASP A 15 -1.47 10.87 -20.66
C ASP A 15 -2.87 11.17 -20.12
N GLU A 16 -3.18 10.65 -18.96
CA GLU A 16 -4.47 10.74 -18.27
C GLU A 16 -5.71 10.55 -19.17
N PRO A 17 -5.76 9.53 -20.02
CA PRO A 17 -6.73 9.48 -21.13
C PRO A 17 -8.18 9.29 -20.67
N LEU A 18 -8.41 8.92 -19.42
CA LEU A 18 -9.76 8.62 -18.89
C LEU A 18 -10.23 9.59 -17.79
N THR A 19 -9.51 10.68 -17.52
CA THR A 19 -9.77 11.59 -16.38
C THR A 19 -11.19 12.20 -16.40
N VAL A 20 -11.73 12.51 -17.58
CA VAL A 20 -13.02 13.20 -17.75
C VAL A 20 -14.16 12.24 -18.10
N ILE A 21 -13.94 10.93 -18.00
CA ILE A 21 -14.89 9.91 -18.48
C ILE A 21 -15.68 9.32 -17.30
N ASP A 22 -16.95 9.00 -17.53
CA ASP A 22 -17.82 8.31 -16.60
C ASP A 22 -17.22 6.96 -16.13
N PRO A 23 -17.35 6.60 -14.84
CA PRO A 23 -16.75 5.37 -14.29
C PRO A 23 -17.11 4.08 -15.04
N HIS A 24 -18.35 3.95 -15.52
CA HIS A 24 -18.76 2.78 -16.31
C HIS A 24 -18.03 2.74 -17.66
N MET A 25 -17.94 3.88 -18.33
CA MET A 25 -17.21 3.99 -19.60
C MET A 25 -15.70 3.81 -19.43
N LYS A 26 -15.13 4.24 -18.31
CA LYS A 26 -13.72 3.96 -17.98
C LYS A 26 -13.42 2.46 -18.00
N TRP A 27 -14.28 1.66 -17.38
CA TRP A 27 -14.11 0.20 -17.36
C TRP A 27 -14.15 -0.41 -18.76
N VAL A 28 -15.12 -0.01 -19.59
CA VAL A 28 -15.25 -0.48 -20.99
C VAL A 28 -14.02 -0.13 -21.81
N LEU A 29 -13.57 1.13 -21.75
CA LEU A 29 -12.42 1.60 -22.51
C LEU A 29 -11.11 0.92 -22.08
N ARG A 30 -10.88 0.73 -20.78
CA ARG A 30 -9.72 -0.04 -20.29
C ARG A 30 -9.73 -1.47 -20.81
N SER A 31 -10.89 -2.13 -20.80
CA SER A 31 -11.02 -3.48 -21.32
C SER A 31 -10.68 -3.55 -22.81
N GLN A 32 -11.14 -2.57 -23.59
CA GLN A 32 -10.84 -2.48 -25.03
C GLN A 32 -9.35 -2.21 -25.27
N LEU A 33 -8.72 -1.30 -24.52
CA LEU A 33 -7.28 -1.04 -24.63
C LEU A 33 -6.47 -2.29 -24.30
N LYS A 34 -6.84 -3.05 -23.27
CA LYS A 34 -6.18 -4.30 -22.91
C LYS A 34 -6.34 -5.39 -24.00
N GLN A 35 -7.50 -5.45 -24.64
CA GLN A 35 -7.70 -6.34 -25.81
C GLN A 35 -6.85 -5.93 -27.00
N LEU A 36 -6.75 -4.64 -27.29
CA LEU A 36 -5.88 -4.11 -28.35
C LEU A 36 -4.41 -4.41 -28.08
N HIS A 37 -3.94 -4.20 -26.82
CA HIS A 37 -2.58 -4.55 -26.42
C HIS A 37 -2.30 -6.05 -26.68
N ARG A 38 -3.19 -6.94 -26.21
CA ARG A 38 -3.04 -8.39 -26.42
C ARG A 38 -3.05 -8.79 -27.90
N ARG A 39 -3.83 -8.10 -28.72
CA ARG A 39 -3.96 -8.39 -30.14
C ARG A 39 -2.76 -7.94 -30.97
N PHE A 40 -2.20 -6.79 -30.65
CA PHE A 40 -1.16 -6.14 -31.49
C PHE A 40 0.22 -6.15 -30.85
N GLY A 41 0.35 -6.43 -29.55
CA GLY A 41 1.65 -6.50 -28.86
C GLY A 41 2.39 -5.15 -28.71
N TYR A 42 1.71 -4.01 -28.93
CA TYR A 42 2.34 -2.71 -28.78
C TYR A 42 2.71 -2.44 -27.32
N THR A 43 3.88 -1.87 -27.08
CA THR A 43 4.21 -1.30 -25.78
C THR A 43 3.29 -0.10 -25.52
N MET A 44 2.60 -0.13 -24.38
CA MET A 44 1.72 0.97 -23.95
C MET A 44 2.26 1.57 -22.66
N VAL A 45 2.51 2.88 -22.68
CA VAL A 45 2.82 3.67 -21.48
C VAL A 45 1.58 4.46 -21.12
N TYR A 46 1.05 4.23 -19.92
CA TYR A 46 -0.20 4.83 -19.45
C TYR A 46 0.07 5.64 -18.20
N VAL A 47 -0.06 6.96 -18.28
CA VAL A 47 0.09 7.88 -17.15
C VAL A 47 -1.28 8.13 -16.54
N THR A 48 -1.40 7.94 -15.23
CA THR A 48 -2.61 8.19 -14.47
C THR A 48 -2.29 8.48 -13.00
N HIS A 49 -3.12 9.26 -12.35
CA HIS A 49 -3.12 9.43 -10.89
C HIS A 49 -4.12 8.49 -10.19
N ASP A 50 -4.91 7.74 -10.94
CA ASP A 50 -5.86 6.77 -10.40
C ASP A 50 -5.15 5.42 -10.19
N GLN A 51 -4.91 5.09 -8.90
CA GLN A 51 -4.28 3.82 -8.52
C GLN A 51 -5.07 2.60 -9.00
N THR A 52 -6.40 2.67 -9.02
CA THR A 52 -7.25 1.56 -9.47
C THR A 52 -7.03 1.30 -10.96
N GLU A 53 -6.87 2.34 -11.76
CA GLU A 53 -6.51 2.22 -13.16
C GLU A 53 -5.14 1.54 -13.31
N ALA A 54 -4.11 2.05 -12.64
CA ALA A 54 -2.77 1.49 -12.72
C ALA A 54 -2.71 0.02 -12.31
N LEU A 55 -3.29 -0.34 -11.16
CA LEU A 55 -3.21 -1.68 -10.60
C LEU A 55 -4.05 -2.74 -11.37
N THR A 56 -5.13 -2.33 -12.04
CA THR A 56 -5.99 -3.27 -12.78
C THR A 56 -5.65 -3.41 -14.26
N PHE A 57 -4.96 -2.41 -14.80
CA PHE A 57 -4.68 -2.34 -16.23
C PHE A 57 -3.24 -2.75 -16.58
N ALA A 58 -2.24 -2.31 -15.83
CA ALA A 58 -0.84 -2.45 -16.18
C ALA A 58 -0.26 -3.83 -15.81
N ASP A 59 0.69 -4.32 -16.61
CA ASP A 59 1.52 -5.48 -16.27
C ASP A 59 2.63 -5.06 -15.28
N ARG A 60 3.14 -3.84 -15.44
CA ARG A 60 4.09 -3.21 -14.53
C ARG A 60 3.70 -1.76 -14.26
N VAL A 61 3.86 -1.35 -13.03
CA VAL A 61 3.57 0.01 -12.58
C VAL A 61 4.85 0.69 -12.15
N VAL A 62 5.02 1.94 -12.57
CA VAL A 62 6.08 2.84 -12.12
C VAL A 62 5.45 3.85 -11.17
N VAL A 63 5.86 3.85 -9.91
CA VAL A 63 5.43 4.84 -8.93
C VAL A 63 6.46 5.95 -8.85
N MET A 64 6.01 7.18 -9.06
CA MET A 64 6.83 8.38 -8.96
C MET A 64 6.41 9.20 -7.74
N TYR A 65 7.37 9.75 -7.03
CA TYR A 65 7.17 10.64 -5.91
C TYR A 65 8.24 11.72 -5.92
N ASP A 66 7.85 12.97 -5.79
CA ASP A 66 8.74 14.15 -5.80
C ASP A 66 9.72 14.20 -7.00
N GLY A 67 9.23 13.81 -8.19
CA GLY A 67 10.01 13.78 -9.42
C GLY A 67 10.91 12.56 -9.60
N GLU A 68 10.99 11.67 -8.61
CA GLU A 68 11.83 10.47 -8.65
C GLU A 68 11.00 9.18 -8.78
N ILE A 69 11.60 8.15 -9.38
CA ILE A 69 11.00 6.82 -9.42
C ILE A 69 11.33 6.10 -8.12
N VAL A 70 10.32 5.88 -7.28
CA VAL A 70 10.50 5.21 -5.98
C VAL A 70 10.33 3.70 -6.04
N GLN A 71 9.52 3.18 -6.97
CA GLN A 71 9.41 1.74 -7.20
C GLN A 71 8.89 1.42 -8.60
N ILE A 72 9.39 0.32 -9.17
CA ILE A 72 8.85 -0.31 -10.38
C ILE A 72 8.56 -1.77 -10.05
N GLY A 73 7.34 -2.23 -10.34
CA GLY A 73 6.96 -3.61 -10.05
C GLY A 73 5.60 -3.98 -10.63
N THR A 74 5.21 -5.23 -10.44
CA THR A 74 3.84 -5.68 -10.68
C THR A 74 2.89 -5.07 -9.64
N PRO A 75 1.58 -4.99 -9.91
CA PRO A 75 0.60 -4.58 -8.92
C PRO A 75 0.73 -5.31 -7.57
N ALA A 76 0.94 -6.63 -7.59
CA ALA A 76 1.13 -7.44 -6.40
C ALA A 76 2.39 -7.04 -5.61
N GLU A 77 3.52 -6.85 -6.29
CA GLU A 77 4.77 -6.41 -5.64
C GLU A 77 4.64 -5.04 -4.98
N LEU A 78 3.94 -4.09 -5.61
CA LEU A 78 3.70 -2.77 -5.02
C LEU A 78 2.80 -2.85 -3.79
N PHE A 79 1.83 -3.74 -3.81
CA PHE A 79 0.92 -3.94 -2.69
C PHE A 79 1.59 -4.70 -1.53
N GLU A 80 2.20 -5.84 -1.81
CA GLU A 80 2.73 -6.73 -0.77
C GLU A 80 4.09 -6.28 -0.23
N ARG A 81 4.92 -5.65 -1.08
CA ARG A 81 6.30 -5.31 -0.77
C ARG A 81 6.65 -3.87 -1.15
N PRO A 82 5.94 -2.88 -0.60
CA PRO A 82 6.25 -1.48 -0.87
C PRO A 82 7.67 -1.14 -0.39
N ARG A 83 8.49 -0.61 -1.29
CA ARG A 83 9.90 -0.25 -0.99
C ARG A 83 10.02 1.10 -0.30
N HIS A 84 9.00 1.93 -0.41
CA HIS A 84 8.95 3.27 0.18
C HIS A 84 7.61 3.45 0.90
N THR A 85 7.58 4.19 2.02
CA THR A 85 6.36 4.45 2.79
C THR A 85 5.28 5.10 1.93
N PHE A 86 5.66 6.00 1.02
CA PHE A 86 4.73 6.61 0.06
C PHE A 86 4.02 5.56 -0.81
N VAL A 87 4.74 4.54 -1.30
CA VAL A 87 4.13 3.46 -2.10
C VAL A 87 3.11 2.69 -1.26
N GLY A 88 3.46 2.36 -0.01
CA GLY A 88 2.56 1.69 0.91
C GLY A 88 1.31 2.49 1.21
N TYR A 89 1.45 3.81 1.42
CA TYR A 89 0.34 4.72 1.66
C TYR A 89 -0.51 4.94 0.40
N PHE A 90 0.12 5.18 -0.74
CA PHE A 90 -0.56 5.51 -2.00
C PHE A 90 -1.28 4.30 -2.62
N ILE A 91 -0.69 3.10 -2.53
CA ILE A 91 -1.26 1.87 -3.08
C ILE A 91 -2.10 1.16 -2.03
N GLY A 92 -3.41 1.11 -2.24
CA GLY A 92 -4.39 0.50 -1.34
C GLY A 92 -5.41 1.51 -0.81
N SER A 93 -6.59 1.02 -0.46
CA SER A 93 -7.67 1.83 0.12
C SER A 93 -8.39 1.02 1.21
N PRO A 94 -8.10 1.31 2.49
CA PRO A 94 -7.18 2.34 3.00
C PRO A 94 -5.70 2.03 2.71
N GLY A 95 -4.86 3.08 2.74
CA GLY A 95 -3.41 2.94 2.60
C GLY A 95 -2.77 2.24 3.80
N MET A 96 -1.48 1.89 3.67
CA MET A 96 -0.70 1.26 4.72
C MET A 96 -0.60 2.17 5.96
N ASN A 97 -0.80 1.61 7.15
CA ASN A 97 -0.46 2.28 8.39
C ASN A 97 1.06 2.44 8.48
N VAL A 98 1.52 3.64 8.78
CA VAL A 98 2.95 3.95 8.97
C VAL A 98 3.09 4.65 10.32
N MET A 99 3.93 4.09 11.18
CA MET A 99 4.07 4.55 12.56
C MET A 99 5.55 4.61 12.95
N PRO A 100 6.05 5.73 13.53
CA PRO A 100 7.40 5.77 14.07
C PRO A 100 7.52 4.81 15.26
N VAL A 101 8.65 4.08 15.28
CA VAL A 101 8.96 3.07 16.29
C VAL A 101 10.39 3.21 16.78
N ALA A 102 10.64 2.80 18.03
CA ALA A 102 11.98 2.50 18.49
C ALA A 102 12.22 0.98 18.33
N ILE A 103 13.41 0.58 17.89
CA ILE A 103 13.77 -0.82 17.67
C ILE A 103 14.91 -1.23 18.61
N ASP A 104 14.72 -2.37 19.27
CA ASP A 104 15.72 -3.06 20.05
C ASP A 104 15.70 -4.55 19.68
N GLY A 105 16.69 -4.97 18.89
CA GLY A 105 16.78 -6.32 18.36
C GLY A 105 15.55 -6.70 17.53
N ARG A 106 14.77 -7.66 18.02
CA ARG A 106 13.51 -8.13 17.39
C ARG A 106 12.26 -7.47 17.98
N THR A 107 12.41 -6.41 18.73
CA THR A 107 11.28 -5.71 19.36
C THR A 107 11.17 -4.29 18.80
N ALA A 108 10.00 -3.97 18.25
CA ALA A 108 9.60 -2.59 17.96
C ALA A 108 8.72 -2.06 19.10
N THR A 109 8.89 -0.80 19.45
CA THR A 109 8.11 -0.13 20.52
C THR A 109 7.37 1.07 19.96
N ILE A 110 6.06 1.15 20.21
CA ILE A 110 5.18 2.27 19.90
C ILE A 110 4.60 2.78 21.21
N GLY A 111 5.05 3.94 21.69
CA GLY A 111 4.65 4.43 23.03
C GLY A 111 5.04 3.41 24.10
N SER A 112 4.04 2.86 24.80
CA SER A 112 4.23 1.82 25.81
C SER A 112 4.12 0.38 25.25
N GLN A 113 3.73 0.21 24.00
CA GLN A 113 3.40 -1.07 23.39
C GLN A 113 4.62 -1.70 22.72
N ARG A 114 4.79 -3.02 22.94
CA ARG A 114 5.87 -3.82 22.33
C ARG A 114 5.30 -4.73 21.25
N ILE A 115 5.98 -4.80 20.12
CA ILE A 115 5.62 -5.60 18.96
C ILE A 115 6.81 -6.48 18.62
N GLU A 116 6.60 -7.78 18.53
CA GLU A 116 7.63 -8.71 18.08
C GLU A 116 7.76 -8.63 16.55
N LEU A 117 8.98 -8.45 16.07
CA LEU A 117 9.30 -8.38 14.66
C LEU A 117 9.61 -9.79 14.11
N PRO A 118 9.29 -10.07 12.83
CA PRO A 118 9.59 -11.35 12.20
C PRO A 118 11.10 -11.63 12.06
N GLY A 119 11.94 -10.62 12.22
CA GLY A 119 13.40 -10.71 12.15
C GLY A 119 14.08 -9.47 12.72
N VAL A 120 15.39 -9.45 12.72
CA VAL A 120 16.18 -8.26 13.10
C VAL A 120 16.32 -7.37 11.88
N PRO A 121 15.85 -6.09 11.93
CA PRO A 121 16.06 -5.17 10.82
C PRO A 121 17.56 -4.95 10.56
N LYS A 122 17.99 -5.15 9.32
CA LYS A 122 19.35 -4.83 8.88
C LYS A 122 19.47 -3.32 8.67
N THR A 123 19.41 -2.57 9.74
CA THR A 123 19.80 -1.15 9.68
C THR A 123 21.29 -1.12 9.37
N ALA A 124 21.71 -0.28 8.43
CA ALA A 124 23.12 -0.12 8.12
C ALA A 124 23.88 0.13 9.44
N SER A 125 24.71 -0.83 9.83
CA SER A 125 25.49 -0.76 11.07
C SER A 125 26.26 0.56 11.11
N GLY A 126 25.89 1.46 12.00
CA GLY A 126 26.65 2.66 12.28
C GLY A 126 25.93 3.99 12.13
N ASN A 127 24.74 4.08 11.62
CA ASN A 127 24.04 5.36 11.52
C ASN A 127 22.92 5.46 12.56
N THR A 128 23.30 5.68 13.83
CA THR A 128 22.42 6.24 14.87
C THR A 128 22.21 7.76 14.68
N GLY A 129 22.44 8.25 13.48
CA GLY A 129 22.22 9.63 13.07
C GLY A 129 20.80 9.78 12.55
N ALA A 130 19.92 10.32 13.38
CA ALA A 130 18.76 11.16 13.05
C ALA A 130 17.75 10.71 11.96
N GLY A 131 17.76 9.46 11.48
CA GLY A 131 16.74 8.96 10.57
C GLY A 131 15.51 8.46 11.31
N SER A 132 14.32 8.69 10.76
CA SER A 132 13.08 8.16 11.33
C SER A 132 12.97 6.67 11.02
N ILE A 133 12.86 5.83 12.07
CA ILE A 133 12.51 4.43 11.90
C ILE A 133 11.00 4.29 12.04
N GLU A 134 10.39 3.65 11.05
CA GLU A 134 8.94 3.50 10.98
C GLU A 134 8.57 2.02 10.76
N LEU A 135 7.48 1.61 11.38
CA LEU A 135 6.80 0.34 11.11
C LEU A 135 5.66 0.62 10.15
N GLY A 136 5.64 -0.11 9.04
CA GLY A 136 4.55 -0.12 8.09
C GLY A 136 3.78 -1.44 8.16
N ILE A 137 2.45 -1.36 8.23
CA ILE A 137 1.58 -2.52 8.18
C ILE A 137 0.28 -2.18 7.45
N ARG A 138 -0.13 -3.06 6.53
CA ARG A 138 -1.40 -2.86 5.84
C ARG A 138 -2.58 -3.14 6.74
N PRO A 139 -3.72 -2.44 6.56
CA PRO A 139 -4.93 -2.65 7.35
C PRO A 139 -5.44 -4.08 7.37
N GLU A 140 -5.20 -4.84 6.31
CA GLU A 140 -5.56 -6.26 6.18
C GLU A 140 -4.77 -7.18 7.11
N TYR A 141 -3.59 -6.74 7.58
CA TYR A 141 -2.75 -7.46 8.54
C TYR A 141 -2.91 -6.95 9.98
N VAL A 142 -3.80 -6.00 10.21
CA VAL A 142 -4.18 -5.54 11.55
C VAL A 142 -5.39 -6.36 12.03
N ARG A 143 -5.16 -7.21 13.03
CA ARG A 143 -6.21 -8.03 13.63
C ARG A 143 -6.88 -7.26 14.74
N LEU A 144 -8.19 -7.05 14.63
CA LEU A 144 -9.02 -6.45 15.69
C LEU A 144 -9.65 -7.56 16.53
N GLY A 145 -9.51 -7.49 17.85
CA GLY A 145 -9.98 -8.52 18.75
C GLY A 145 -10.04 -8.06 20.21
N ARG A 146 -9.91 -9.03 21.13
CA ARG A 146 -9.87 -8.81 22.58
C ARG A 146 -8.49 -8.88 23.18
N ASP A 147 -7.50 -9.34 22.38
CA ASP A 147 -6.12 -9.50 22.77
C ASP A 147 -5.22 -8.55 21.98
N GLY A 148 -4.13 -8.10 22.59
CA GLY A 148 -3.17 -7.20 21.97
C GLY A 148 -3.15 -5.80 22.58
N MET A 149 -2.83 -4.82 21.76
CA MET A 149 -2.68 -3.40 22.15
C MET A 149 -4.04 -2.72 22.20
N ALA A 150 -4.34 -2.04 23.29
CA ALA A 150 -5.59 -1.30 23.45
C ALA A 150 -5.69 -0.15 22.44
N VAL A 151 -6.85 -0.01 21.81
CA VAL A 151 -7.12 1.07 20.85
C VAL A 151 -8.45 1.74 21.14
N LYS A 152 -8.57 3.01 20.76
CA LYS A 152 -9.84 3.73 20.79
C LYS A 152 -10.38 3.83 19.38
N VAL A 153 -11.46 3.11 19.08
CA VAL A 153 -12.14 3.20 17.77
C VAL A 153 -12.77 4.57 17.62
N SER A 154 -12.48 5.23 16.50
CA SER A 154 -13.02 6.53 16.12
C SER A 154 -14.14 6.42 15.08
N LYS A 155 -14.03 5.47 14.15
CA LYS A 155 -14.99 5.30 13.06
C LYS A 155 -15.02 3.85 12.57
N VAL A 156 -16.19 3.40 12.13
CA VAL A 156 -16.37 2.15 11.37
C VAL A 156 -17.08 2.51 10.07
N GLU A 157 -16.48 2.15 8.96
CA GLU A 157 -17.01 2.40 7.62
C GLU A 157 -17.32 1.06 6.96
N ASP A 158 -18.58 0.84 6.64
CA ASP A 158 -19.02 -0.33 5.88
C ASP A 158 -18.90 -0.01 4.38
N VAL A 159 -18.12 -0.81 3.67
CA VAL A 159 -17.92 -0.67 2.22
C VAL A 159 -18.55 -1.81 1.42
N GLY A 160 -19.47 -2.56 2.04
CA GLY A 160 -20.31 -3.59 1.42
C GLY A 160 -19.68 -4.98 1.38
N ARG A 161 -18.37 -5.14 1.33
CA ARG A 161 -17.66 -6.43 1.34
C ARG A 161 -16.79 -6.63 2.56
N HIS A 162 -16.50 -5.58 3.25
CA HIS A 162 -15.71 -5.54 4.49
C HIS A 162 -15.98 -4.22 5.20
N LYS A 163 -15.54 -4.13 6.43
CA LYS A 163 -15.57 -2.88 7.20
C LYS A 163 -14.16 -2.37 7.40
N VAL A 164 -13.99 -1.06 7.27
CA VAL A 164 -12.76 -0.35 7.63
C VAL A 164 -12.97 0.25 9.02
N VAL A 165 -12.17 -0.20 9.98
CA VAL A 165 -12.18 0.33 11.35
C VAL A 165 -11.01 1.28 11.51
N ARG A 166 -11.31 2.56 11.80
CA ARG A 166 -10.31 3.56 12.17
C ARG A 166 -10.23 3.65 13.67
N ALA A 167 -9.03 3.58 14.19
CA ALA A 167 -8.77 3.60 15.63
C ALA A 167 -7.51 4.41 15.95
N SER A 168 -7.39 4.84 17.20
CA SER A 168 -6.19 5.47 17.73
C SER A 168 -5.41 4.48 18.59
N LEU A 169 -4.16 4.23 18.21
CA LEU A 169 -3.16 3.48 18.96
C LEU A 169 -2.10 4.47 19.46
N GLU A 170 -1.97 4.64 20.78
CA GLU A 170 -1.01 5.58 21.39
C GLU A 170 -1.06 7.00 20.77
N GLY A 171 -2.30 7.49 20.50
CA GLY A 171 -2.54 8.82 19.90
C GLY A 171 -2.34 8.89 18.37
N ARG A 172 -2.03 7.78 17.71
CA ARG A 172 -1.84 7.70 16.25
C ARG A 172 -3.02 7.01 15.60
N GLU A 173 -3.45 7.53 14.47
CA GLU A 173 -4.51 6.89 13.69
C GLU A 173 -3.97 5.64 12.99
N ILE A 174 -4.72 4.55 13.13
CA ILE A 174 -4.53 3.31 12.39
C ILE A 174 -5.84 2.85 11.77
N ALA A 175 -5.75 2.09 10.69
CA ALA A 175 -6.87 1.42 10.06
C ALA A 175 -6.71 -0.10 10.17
N ALA A 176 -7.82 -0.81 10.34
CA ALA A 176 -7.91 -2.26 10.24
C ALA A 176 -9.05 -2.62 9.29
N VAL A 177 -8.90 -3.71 8.56
CA VAL A 177 -9.96 -4.28 7.72
C VAL A 177 -10.49 -5.53 8.41
N ILE A 178 -11.81 -5.57 8.62
CA ILE A 178 -12.52 -6.71 9.20
C ILE A 178 -13.60 -7.20 8.23
N GLY A 179 -14.05 -8.44 8.40
CA GLY A 179 -15.12 -9.00 7.59
C GLY A 179 -16.45 -8.25 7.71
N GLU A 180 -17.34 -8.42 6.74
CA GLU A 180 -18.66 -7.79 6.72
C GLU A 180 -19.49 -8.15 7.97
N ASP A 181 -19.42 -9.42 8.38
CA ASP A 181 -20.17 -9.95 9.53
C ASP A 181 -19.47 -9.72 10.87
N ASP A 182 -18.20 -9.26 10.86
CA ASP A 182 -17.46 -9.02 12.09
C ASP A 182 -17.97 -7.81 12.84
N THR A 183 -17.90 -7.89 14.17
CA THR A 183 -18.29 -6.81 15.08
C THR A 183 -17.08 -6.30 15.85
N VAL A 184 -17.07 -5.00 16.10
CA VAL A 184 -16.05 -4.38 16.95
C VAL A 184 -16.32 -4.75 18.42
N PRO A 185 -15.35 -5.34 19.16
CA PRO A 185 -15.50 -5.63 20.58
C PRO A 185 -15.75 -4.36 21.42
N ALA A 186 -16.38 -4.52 22.59
CA ALA A 186 -16.61 -3.41 23.50
C ALA A 186 -15.30 -2.80 24.06
N ASP A 187 -14.27 -3.64 24.26
CA ASP A 187 -12.90 -3.24 24.64
C ASP A 187 -11.95 -3.67 23.51
N PRO A 188 -11.87 -2.87 22.43
CA PRO A 188 -11.17 -3.28 21.23
C PRO A 188 -9.65 -3.21 21.42
N LYS A 189 -8.98 -4.26 21.00
CA LYS A 189 -7.51 -4.34 20.94
C LYS A 189 -7.07 -4.74 19.55
N VAL A 190 -5.86 -4.39 19.19
CA VAL A 190 -5.26 -4.77 17.91
C VAL A 190 -3.99 -5.57 18.12
N SER A 191 -3.78 -6.52 17.26
CA SER A 191 -2.50 -7.20 17.06
C SER A 191 -2.08 -7.13 15.61
N PHE A 192 -0.78 -7.17 15.37
CA PHE A 192 -0.22 -7.10 14.03
C PHE A 192 0.21 -8.49 13.59
N ASP A 193 -0.24 -8.90 12.42
CA ASP A 193 0.24 -10.13 11.80
C ASP A 193 1.71 -9.95 11.41
N PRO A 194 2.65 -10.77 11.96
CA PRO A 194 4.07 -10.62 11.66
C PRO A 194 4.42 -10.66 10.16
N ALA A 195 3.63 -11.41 9.38
CA ALA A 195 3.83 -11.52 7.93
C ALA A 195 3.60 -10.20 7.18
N GLY A 196 2.82 -9.28 7.76
CA GLY A 196 2.51 -7.96 7.18
C GLY A 196 3.41 -6.83 7.66
N ILE A 197 4.30 -7.08 8.63
CA ILE A 197 5.17 -6.05 9.21
C ILE A 197 6.34 -5.75 8.28
N ASN A 198 6.51 -4.47 7.95
CA ASN A 198 7.68 -3.94 7.26
C ASN A 198 8.32 -2.83 8.11
N ILE A 199 9.65 -2.74 8.08
CA ILE A 199 10.40 -1.67 8.74
C ILE A 199 10.98 -0.76 7.67
N TYR A 200 10.94 0.54 7.94
CA TYR A 200 11.44 1.60 7.08
C TYR A 200 12.44 2.46 7.86
N ALA A 201 13.52 2.84 7.19
CA ALA A 201 14.46 3.85 7.66
C ALA A 201 14.47 4.96 6.62
N ASP A 202 14.22 6.20 7.03
CA ASP A 202 14.09 7.36 6.14
C ASP A 202 13.15 7.10 4.96
N SER A 203 11.99 6.51 5.27
CA SER A 203 10.93 6.10 4.33
C SER A 203 11.26 4.92 3.43
N TRP A 204 12.48 4.37 3.43
CA TRP A 204 12.88 3.22 2.63
C TRP A 204 12.83 1.91 3.42
N ARG A 205 12.29 0.86 2.80
CA ARG A 205 12.15 -0.45 3.43
C ARG A 205 13.52 -1.07 3.72
N VAL A 206 13.66 -1.52 4.97
CA VAL A 206 14.84 -2.22 5.47
C VAL A 206 14.62 -3.74 5.32
N GLU A 207 15.66 -4.46 4.90
CA GLU A 207 15.63 -5.93 4.91
C GLU A 207 15.65 -6.47 6.34
N MET A 208 14.94 -7.58 6.56
CA MET A 208 14.96 -8.30 7.82
C MET A 208 16.01 -9.42 7.76
N GLY A 209 16.83 -9.51 8.79
CA GLY A 209 17.70 -10.65 9.03
C GLY A 209 16.93 -11.80 9.72
N ALA A 210 17.50 -12.98 9.67
CA ALA A 210 16.97 -14.14 10.39
C ALA A 210 17.08 -14.00 11.90
#